data_6efd6ec46e07ff1499ecd43d56e335ec
#
_entry.id   6efd6ec46e07ff1499ecd43d56e335ec
#
_cell.length_a   1.000
_cell.length_b   1.000
_cell.length_c   1.000
_cell.angle_alpha   90.00
_cell.angle_beta   90.00
_cell.angle_gamma   90.00
#
_symmetry.space_group_name_H-M   'P 1'
#
loop_
_entity.id
_entity.type
_entity.pdbx_description
1 polymer ?
#
loop_
_entity_poly.entity_id
_entity_poly.type
_entity_poly.pdbx_seq_one_letter_code
_entity_poly.pdbx_strand_id
1 'polypeptide(L)'
;MTIPSFVIGIAGGTGAGKTTVARLITENVGESVTRIPIDNYYEDLSHLELDEREAVNYDHPSAFEWDLLHDQLATLLEGQPIEMPVYDFEIHNRKDEPETVVPTDVIIVEGILALYDEDVNEMFDLRLYVETDADVRILRRIQRDVIERGRDLEGVIDQYLSTVKPMHEQFIEPTKKHADLI
;
A
#
# COMPACT_ATOMS: atom_id res chain seq x y z
N MET A 1 -13.24 21.86 -9.65
CA MET A 1 -12.34 20.72 -9.81
C MET A 1 -11.03 21.12 -9.21
N THR A 2 -10.54 20.37 -8.24
CA THR A 2 -9.23 20.59 -7.62
C THR A 2 -8.20 19.83 -8.42
N ILE A 3 -7.15 20.50 -8.87
CA ILE A 3 -5.99 19.85 -9.47
C ILE A 3 -4.97 19.66 -8.34
N PRO A 4 -4.55 18.44 -8.03
CA PRO A 4 -3.56 18.19 -6.99
C PRO A 4 -2.27 18.95 -7.27
N SER A 5 -1.70 19.53 -6.23
CA SER A 5 -0.47 20.31 -6.32
C SER A 5 0.74 19.56 -5.76
N PHE A 6 0.51 18.46 -5.05
CA PHE A 6 1.58 17.71 -4.39
C PHE A 6 1.23 16.23 -4.21
N VAL A 7 2.14 15.34 -4.58
CA VAL A 7 1.97 13.89 -4.45
C VAL A 7 3.08 13.30 -3.58
N ILE A 8 2.68 12.54 -2.57
CA ILE A 8 3.60 11.92 -1.61
C ILE A 8 3.52 10.40 -1.74
N GLY A 9 4.65 9.75 -2.01
CA GLY A 9 4.80 8.30 -1.90
C GLY A 9 5.32 7.91 -0.52
N ILE A 10 4.68 6.95 0.16
CA ILE A 10 5.11 6.46 1.48
C ILE A 10 5.30 4.94 1.43
N ALA A 11 6.56 4.50 1.46
CA ALA A 11 6.93 3.10 1.52
C ALA A 11 7.51 2.70 2.89
N GLY A 12 7.77 1.42 3.05
CA GLY A 12 8.38 0.84 4.25
C GLY A 12 7.80 -0.55 4.55
N GLY A 13 8.49 -1.34 5.34
CA GLY A 13 8.08 -2.70 5.66
C GLY A 13 6.73 -2.79 6.37
N THR A 14 6.13 -3.98 6.33
CA THR A 14 4.92 -4.24 7.13
C THR A 14 5.18 -3.94 8.62
N GLY A 15 4.26 -3.30 9.30
CA GLY A 15 4.43 -2.88 10.70
C GLY A 15 5.35 -1.67 10.92
N ALA A 16 5.90 -1.04 9.87
CA ALA A 16 6.79 0.13 10.02
C ALA A 16 6.07 1.40 10.52
N GLY A 17 4.76 1.52 10.29
CA GLY A 17 3.98 2.70 10.71
C GLY A 17 3.64 3.66 9.58
N LYS A 18 3.68 3.24 8.32
CA LYS A 18 3.32 4.04 7.14
C LYS A 18 1.96 4.72 7.27
N THR A 19 0.92 3.95 7.61
CA THR A 19 -0.44 4.45 7.79
C THR A 19 -0.52 5.48 8.92
N THR A 20 0.29 5.34 9.97
CA THR A 20 0.40 6.35 11.04
C THR A 20 1.00 7.64 10.51
N VAL A 21 2.08 7.55 9.72
CA VAL A 21 2.71 8.71 9.08
C VAL A 21 1.72 9.41 8.13
N ALA A 22 1.06 8.65 7.25
CA ALA A 22 0.04 9.18 6.35
C ALA A 22 -1.10 9.89 7.10
N ARG A 23 -1.60 9.30 8.20
CA ARG A 23 -2.62 9.90 9.06
C ARG A 23 -2.13 11.22 9.70
N LEU A 24 -0.92 11.23 10.24
CA LEU A 24 -0.35 12.44 10.85
C LEU A 24 -0.17 13.57 9.83
N ILE A 25 0.23 13.26 8.60
CA ILE A 25 0.30 14.25 7.52
C ILE A 25 -1.12 14.78 7.24
N THR A 26 -2.10 13.89 7.07
CA THR A 26 -3.50 14.28 6.82
C THR A 26 -4.04 15.19 7.93
N GLU A 27 -3.82 14.85 9.19
CA GLU A 27 -4.28 15.65 10.35
C GLU A 27 -3.64 17.05 10.41
N ASN A 28 -2.41 17.21 9.92
CA ASN A 28 -1.71 18.50 9.93
C ASN A 28 -1.96 19.34 8.68
N VAL A 29 -2.21 18.70 7.52
CA VAL A 29 -2.54 19.40 6.26
C VAL A 29 -4.03 19.76 6.19
N GLY A 30 -4.89 19.00 6.87
CA GLY A 30 -6.34 19.22 6.92
C GLY A 30 -7.14 18.35 5.94
N GLU A 31 -8.35 18.81 5.55
CA GLU A 31 -9.28 18.03 4.73
C GLU A 31 -8.88 17.90 3.25
N SER A 32 -7.78 18.57 2.85
CA SER A 32 -7.30 18.59 1.45
C SER A 32 -6.34 17.45 1.11
N VAL A 33 -6.57 16.24 1.66
CA VAL A 33 -5.69 15.08 1.42
C VAL A 33 -6.49 13.86 0.95
N THR A 34 -6.18 13.40 -0.26
CA THR A 34 -6.64 12.11 -0.79
C THR A 34 -5.62 11.02 -0.45
N ARG A 35 -6.09 9.88 0.08
CA ARG A 35 -5.23 8.73 0.39
C ARG A 35 -5.52 7.57 -0.54
N ILE A 36 -4.46 7.04 -1.13
CA ILE A 36 -4.47 5.89 -2.06
C ILE A 36 -3.62 4.77 -1.45
N PRO A 37 -4.22 3.80 -0.74
CA PRO A 37 -3.51 2.61 -0.31
C PRO A 37 -3.23 1.70 -1.50
N ILE A 38 -1.96 1.35 -1.76
CA ILE A 38 -1.64 0.46 -2.88
C ILE A 38 -2.20 -0.95 -2.70
N ASP A 39 -2.51 -1.36 -1.48
CA ASP A 39 -3.15 -2.65 -1.20
C ASP A 39 -4.52 -2.79 -1.91
N ASN A 40 -5.18 -1.70 -2.24
CA ASN A 40 -6.39 -1.72 -3.06
C ASN A 40 -6.12 -2.16 -4.51
N TYR A 41 -4.88 -2.10 -4.97
CA TYR A 41 -4.47 -2.42 -6.34
C TYR A 41 -3.86 -3.82 -6.48
N TYR A 42 -4.05 -4.73 -5.50
CA TYR A 42 -3.80 -6.14 -5.77
C TYR A 42 -4.62 -6.61 -6.96
N GLU A 43 -4.06 -7.52 -7.76
CA GLU A 43 -4.73 -8.14 -8.90
C GLU A 43 -6.11 -8.69 -8.55
N ASP A 44 -7.05 -8.62 -9.48
CA ASP A 44 -8.35 -9.28 -9.34
C ASP A 44 -8.19 -10.80 -9.51
N LEU A 45 -8.41 -11.50 -8.42
CA LEU A 45 -8.28 -12.96 -8.33
C LEU A 45 -9.64 -13.67 -8.32
N SER A 46 -10.69 -13.06 -8.88
CA SER A 46 -12.04 -13.62 -8.92
C SER A 46 -12.12 -14.97 -9.63
N HIS A 47 -11.13 -15.29 -10.46
CA HIS A 47 -11.01 -16.58 -11.18
C HIS A 47 -10.41 -17.71 -10.32
N LEU A 48 -9.89 -17.41 -9.13
CA LEU A 48 -9.31 -18.40 -8.20
C LEU A 48 -10.28 -18.69 -7.05
N GLU A 49 -10.19 -19.89 -6.50
CA GLU A 49 -10.87 -20.26 -5.25
C GLU A 49 -10.19 -19.63 -4.04
N LEU A 50 -10.87 -19.57 -2.88
CA LEU A 50 -10.39 -18.87 -1.71
C LEU A 50 -9.03 -19.39 -1.21
N ASP A 51 -8.85 -20.70 -1.16
CA ASP A 51 -7.61 -21.35 -0.73
C ASP A 51 -6.43 -21.05 -1.67
N GLU A 52 -6.70 -20.94 -2.98
CA GLU A 52 -5.71 -20.52 -3.97
C GLU A 52 -5.31 -19.05 -3.78
N ARG A 53 -6.28 -18.16 -3.48
CA ARG A 53 -6.03 -16.75 -3.16
C ARG A 53 -5.20 -16.59 -1.89
N GLU A 54 -5.48 -17.36 -0.84
CA GLU A 54 -4.71 -17.36 0.41
C GLU A 54 -3.25 -17.76 0.20
N ALA A 55 -2.95 -18.57 -0.81
CA ALA A 55 -1.61 -19.01 -1.16
C ALA A 55 -0.81 -18.00 -2.00
N VAL A 56 -1.43 -16.93 -2.49
CA VAL A 56 -0.75 -15.90 -3.30
C VAL A 56 0.26 -15.12 -2.46
N ASN A 57 1.41 -14.81 -3.07
CA ASN A 57 2.42 -13.96 -2.45
C ASN A 57 2.09 -12.47 -2.67
N TYR A 58 1.34 -11.88 -1.75
CA TYR A 58 0.94 -10.47 -1.79
C TYR A 58 2.07 -9.47 -1.50
N ASP A 59 3.24 -9.92 -1.07
CA ASP A 59 4.40 -9.08 -0.86
C ASP A 59 5.32 -9.01 -2.10
N HIS A 60 5.00 -9.78 -3.16
CA HIS A 60 5.73 -9.73 -4.43
C HIS A 60 5.17 -8.63 -5.34
N PRO A 61 6.02 -7.88 -6.07
CA PRO A 61 5.57 -6.80 -6.98
C PRO A 61 4.54 -7.23 -8.03
N SER A 62 4.60 -8.49 -8.51
CA SER A 62 3.63 -9.00 -9.49
C SER A 62 2.22 -9.23 -8.93
N ALA A 63 2.00 -9.05 -7.64
CA ALA A 63 0.68 -9.12 -7.05
C ALA A 63 -0.14 -7.84 -7.27
N PHE A 64 0.47 -6.77 -7.80
CA PHE A 64 -0.16 -5.47 -7.97
C PHE A 64 -0.43 -5.14 -9.45
N GLU A 65 -1.57 -4.54 -9.71
CA GLU A 65 -1.95 -3.99 -11.01
C GLU A 65 -1.41 -2.54 -11.15
N TRP A 66 -0.11 -2.44 -11.46
CA TRP A 66 0.62 -1.16 -11.53
C TRP A 66 0.07 -0.23 -12.59
N ASP A 67 -0.30 -0.75 -13.76
CA ASP A 67 -0.88 0.04 -14.84
C ASP A 67 -2.17 0.74 -14.40
N LEU A 68 -3.03 0.05 -13.66
CA LEU A 68 -4.26 0.65 -13.11
C LEU A 68 -3.96 1.74 -12.09
N LEU A 69 -3.00 1.51 -11.19
CA LEU A 69 -2.59 2.53 -10.22
C LEU A 69 -2.04 3.76 -10.91
N HIS A 70 -1.16 3.59 -11.90
CA HIS A 70 -0.59 4.67 -12.70
C HIS A 70 -1.67 5.48 -13.40
N ASP A 71 -2.58 4.82 -14.14
CA ASP A 71 -3.63 5.49 -14.91
C ASP A 71 -4.61 6.24 -14.01
N GLN A 72 -4.97 5.67 -12.88
CA GLN A 72 -5.84 6.33 -11.91
C GLN A 72 -5.16 7.51 -11.22
N LEU A 73 -3.88 7.39 -10.89
CA LEU A 73 -3.12 8.51 -10.34
C LEU A 73 -2.99 9.65 -11.37
N ALA A 74 -2.73 9.34 -12.64
CA ALA A 74 -2.71 10.33 -13.73
C ALA A 74 -4.07 11.03 -13.86
N THR A 75 -5.17 10.29 -13.79
CA THR A 75 -6.54 10.82 -13.84
C THR A 75 -6.81 11.79 -12.68
N LEU A 76 -6.38 11.44 -11.46
CA LEU A 76 -6.49 12.33 -10.30
C LEU A 76 -5.67 13.61 -10.49
N LEU A 77 -4.46 13.51 -11.06
CA LEU A 77 -3.60 14.66 -11.35
C LEU A 77 -4.18 15.61 -12.40
N GLU A 78 -5.06 15.11 -13.27
CA GLU A 78 -5.85 15.93 -14.18
C GLU A 78 -7.09 16.56 -13.52
N GLY A 79 -7.30 16.36 -12.23
CA GLY A 79 -8.43 16.88 -11.46
C GLY A 79 -9.73 16.11 -11.68
N GLN A 80 -9.67 14.88 -12.19
CA GLN A 80 -10.82 14.02 -12.42
C GLN A 80 -10.97 12.98 -11.32
N PRO A 81 -12.21 12.61 -10.95
CA PRO A 81 -12.45 11.51 -9.99
C PRO A 81 -12.10 10.15 -10.61
N ILE A 82 -11.80 9.19 -9.76
CA ILE A 82 -11.56 7.79 -10.12
C ILE A 82 -12.50 6.86 -9.39
N GLU A 83 -12.67 5.66 -9.91
CA GLU A 83 -13.32 4.53 -9.24
C GLU A 83 -12.22 3.59 -8.73
N MET A 84 -11.71 3.89 -7.51
CA MET A 84 -10.65 3.13 -6.89
C MET A 84 -11.15 1.74 -6.46
N PRO A 85 -10.46 0.65 -6.82
CA PRO A 85 -10.81 -0.66 -6.29
C PRO A 85 -10.68 -0.68 -4.77
N VAL A 86 -11.47 -1.53 -4.11
CA VAL A 86 -11.43 -1.74 -2.66
C VAL A 86 -11.07 -3.18 -2.39
N TYR A 87 -9.93 -3.41 -1.75
CA TYR A 87 -9.49 -4.76 -1.40
C TYR A 87 -10.09 -5.22 -0.07
N ASP A 88 -10.58 -6.44 -0.06
CA ASP A 88 -11.12 -7.12 1.12
C ASP A 88 -10.16 -8.22 1.60
N PHE A 89 -9.56 -8.01 2.76
CA PHE A 89 -8.60 -8.95 3.34
C PHE A 89 -9.23 -10.26 3.87
N GLU A 90 -10.56 -10.30 4.03
CA GLU A 90 -11.24 -11.52 4.49
C GLU A 90 -11.43 -12.53 3.35
N ILE A 91 -11.71 -12.02 2.14
CA ILE A 91 -11.91 -12.86 0.95
C ILE A 91 -10.70 -12.91 0.03
N HIS A 92 -9.61 -12.23 0.40
CA HIS A 92 -8.38 -12.10 -0.40
C HIS A 92 -8.65 -11.70 -1.85
N ASN A 93 -9.53 -10.70 -2.05
CA ASN A 93 -9.87 -10.19 -3.37
C ASN A 93 -10.45 -8.77 -3.29
N ARG A 94 -10.65 -8.15 -4.43
CA ARG A 94 -11.38 -6.87 -4.56
C ARG A 94 -12.87 -7.07 -4.29
N LYS A 95 -13.51 -6.07 -3.71
CA LYS A 95 -14.97 -5.96 -3.63
C LYS A 95 -15.55 -5.67 -5.01
N ASP A 96 -16.81 -6.05 -5.22
CA ASP A 96 -17.54 -5.77 -6.46
C ASP A 96 -17.76 -4.26 -6.66
N GLU A 97 -17.90 -3.50 -5.58
CA GLU A 97 -18.16 -2.06 -5.62
C GLU A 97 -16.87 -1.29 -5.33
N PRO A 98 -16.37 -0.46 -6.29
CA PRO A 98 -15.27 0.44 -6.08
C PRO A 98 -15.69 1.63 -5.21
N GLU A 99 -14.73 2.42 -4.78
CA GLU A 99 -14.93 3.69 -4.08
C GLU A 99 -14.63 4.86 -5.02
N THR A 100 -15.60 5.78 -5.16
CA THR A 100 -15.37 7.03 -5.91
C THR A 100 -14.46 7.94 -5.10
N VAL A 101 -13.27 8.22 -5.63
CA VAL A 101 -12.28 9.11 -5.03
C VAL A 101 -12.17 10.40 -5.82
N VAL A 102 -12.35 11.51 -5.14
CA VAL A 102 -12.24 12.87 -5.74
C VAL A 102 -10.87 13.45 -5.41
N PRO A 103 -10.17 14.06 -6.38
CA PRO A 103 -8.87 14.65 -6.13
C PRO A 103 -8.95 15.85 -5.18
N THR A 104 -7.95 15.96 -4.31
CA THR A 104 -7.73 17.08 -3.40
C THR A 104 -6.35 17.69 -3.62
N ASP A 105 -5.97 18.72 -2.87
CA ASP A 105 -4.70 19.45 -3.07
C ASP A 105 -3.47 18.54 -2.91
N VAL A 106 -3.55 17.57 -2.01
CA VAL A 106 -2.45 16.62 -1.73
C VAL A 106 -2.95 15.20 -1.93
N ILE A 107 -2.17 14.37 -2.63
CA ILE A 107 -2.38 12.93 -2.75
C ILE A 107 -1.29 12.21 -1.98
N ILE A 108 -1.67 11.23 -1.17
CA ILE A 108 -0.74 10.30 -0.50
C ILE A 108 -0.97 8.90 -1.05
N VAL A 109 0.04 8.34 -1.69
CA VAL A 109 0.10 6.93 -2.11
C VAL A 109 0.93 6.17 -1.08
N GLU A 110 0.34 5.18 -0.40
CA GLU A 110 1.04 4.46 0.67
C GLU A 110 0.96 2.94 0.54
N GLY A 111 2.04 2.27 0.87
CA GLY A 111 2.07 0.82 0.96
C GLY A 111 3.50 0.27 0.98
N ILE A 112 3.62 -1.06 1.14
CA ILE A 112 4.94 -1.69 1.28
C ILE A 112 5.84 -1.47 0.06
N LEU A 113 5.26 -1.42 -1.13
CA LEU A 113 5.94 -1.27 -2.42
C LEU A 113 5.64 0.08 -3.11
N ALA A 114 5.15 1.10 -2.38
CA ALA A 114 4.76 2.37 -2.99
C ALA A 114 5.88 3.07 -3.79
N LEU A 115 7.15 2.79 -3.48
CA LEU A 115 8.31 3.33 -4.21
C LEU A 115 8.96 2.31 -5.16
N TYR A 116 8.26 1.21 -5.51
CA TYR A 116 8.85 0.14 -6.31
C TYR A 116 8.76 0.39 -7.81
N ASP A 117 7.55 0.69 -8.30
CA ASP A 117 7.31 0.89 -9.73
C ASP A 117 7.89 2.23 -10.20
N GLU A 118 8.66 2.22 -11.29
CA GLU A 118 9.39 3.40 -11.77
C GLU A 118 8.44 4.48 -12.28
N ASP A 119 7.42 4.11 -13.06
CA ASP A 119 6.48 5.05 -13.67
C ASP A 119 5.61 5.72 -12.59
N VAL A 120 5.11 4.96 -11.61
CA VAL A 120 4.38 5.51 -10.46
C VAL A 120 5.30 6.39 -9.61
N ASN A 121 6.55 5.96 -9.39
CA ASN A 121 7.51 6.69 -8.57
C ASN A 121 7.89 8.05 -9.16
N GLU A 122 7.94 8.19 -10.50
CA GLU A 122 8.18 9.45 -11.19
C GLU A 122 7.06 10.49 -10.96
N MET A 123 5.86 10.04 -10.59
CA MET A 123 4.73 10.93 -10.31
C MET A 123 4.77 11.57 -8.91
N PHE A 124 5.70 11.16 -8.05
CA PHE A 124 5.81 11.67 -6.68
C PHE A 124 6.71 12.91 -6.60
N ASP A 125 6.20 13.94 -5.92
CA ASP A 125 6.98 15.13 -5.55
C ASP A 125 7.84 14.88 -4.32
N LEU A 126 7.39 14.00 -3.41
CA LEU A 126 8.10 13.61 -2.20
C LEU A 126 7.99 12.11 -1.95
N ARG A 127 9.12 11.48 -1.69
CA ARG A 127 9.25 10.03 -1.41
C ARG A 127 9.72 9.82 0.01
N LEU A 128 8.89 9.15 0.80
CA LEU A 128 9.17 8.83 2.19
C LEU A 128 9.37 7.33 2.35
N TYR A 129 10.43 6.93 3.03
CA TYR A 129 10.60 5.56 3.47
C TYR A 129 10.55 5.49 5.00
N VAL A 130 9.52 4.81 5.53
CA VAL A 130 9.37 4.65 6.98
C VAL A 130 10.21 3.47 7.44
N GLU A 131 11.33 3.79 8.09
CA GLU A 131 12.24 2.80 8.66
C GLU A 131 11.86 2.50 10.12
N THR A 132 11.85 1.23 10.45
CA THR A 132 11.60 0.72 11.81
C THR A 132 12.30 -0.62 11.95
N ASP A 133 12.92 -0.87 13.08
CA ASP A 133 13.64 -2.11 13.35
C ASP A 133 12.75 -3.35 13.15
N ALA A 134 13.33 -4.42 12.62
CA ALA A 134 12.60 -5.60 12.19
C ALA A 134 11.86 -6.31 13.34
N ASP A 135 12.42 -6.31 14.56
CA ASP A 135 11.80 -6.86 15.75
C ASP A 135 10.54 -6.09 16.18
N VAL A 136 10.59 -4.74 16.10
CA VAL A 136 9.44 -3.89 16.36
C VAL A 136 8.36 -4.10 15.29
N ARG A 137 8.76 -4.20 14.03
CA ARG A 137 7.82 -4.43 12.91
C ARG A 137 7.09 -5.76 13.04
N ILE A 138 7.80 -6.85 13.37
CA ILE A 138 7.17 -8.18 13.52
C ILE A 138 6.21 -8.22 14.71
N LEU A 139 6.56 -7.60 15.84
CA LEU A 139 5.67 -7.53 16.99
C LEU A 139 4.36 -6.79 16.67
N ARG A 140 4.46 -5.65 15.97
CA ARG A 140 3.28 -4.88 15.51
C ARG A 140 2.43 -5.68 14.52
N ARG A 141 3.07 -6.41 13.58
CA ARG A 141 2.38 -7.28 12.64
C ARG A 141 1.63 -8.40 13.35
N ILE A 142 2.28 -9.12 14.28
CA ILE A 142 1.64 -10.18 15.05
C ILE A 142 0.43 -9.64 15.80
N GLN A 143 0.59 -8.52 16.51
CA GLN A 143 -0.50 -7.90 17.25
C GLN A 143 -1.69 -7.59 16.33
N ARG A 144 -1.46 -6.91 15.20
CA ARG A 144 -2.51 -6.57 14.23
C ARG A 144 -3.17 -7.82 13.64
N ASP A 145 -2.37 -8.76 13.12
CA ASP A 145 -2.90 -9.90 12.37
C ASP A 145 -3.62 -10.90 13.27
N VAL A 146 -3.18 -11.09 14.52
CA VAL A 146 -3.85 -11.96 15.49
C VAL A 146 -5.07 -11.28 16.13
N ILE A 147 -4.92 -10.03 16.61
CA ILE A 147 -5.98 -9.37 17.39
C ILE A 147 -7.05 -8.75 16.50
N GLU A 148 -6.64 -8.04 15.44
CA GLU A 148 -7.56 -7.27 14.60
C GLU A 148 -8.12 -8.09 13.42
N ARG A 149 -7.33 -9.04 12.87
CA ARG A 149 -7.68 -9.85 11.71
C ARG A 149 -8.03 -11.30 12.05
N GLY A 150 -7.95 -11.69 13.33
CA GLY A 150 -8.35 -13.02 13.80
C GLY A 150 -7.49 -14.18 13.27
N ARG A 151 -6.28 -13.91 12.78
CA ARG A 151 -5.37 -14.95 12.25
C ARG A 151 -4.72 -15.73 13.40
N ASP A 152 -4.39 -16.99 13.16
CA ASP A 152 -3.63 -17.78 14.13
C ASP A 152 -2.16 -17.32 14.16
N LEU A 153 -1.55 -17.42 15.36
CA LEU A 153 -0.19 -16.94 15.58
C LEU A 153 0.85 -17.74 14.77
N GLU A 154 0.69 -19.06 14.68
CA GLU A 154 1.64 -19.95 14.01
C GLU A 154 1.66 -19.62 12.50
N GLY A 155 0.49 -19.49 11.87
CA GLY A 155 0.37 -19.08 10.47
C GLY A 155 0.94 -17.70 10.18
N VAL A 156 0.82 -16.73 11.10
CA VAL A 156 1.44 -15.40 10.94
C VAL A 156 2.96 -15.49 10.99
N ILE A 157 3.53 -16.30 11.90
CA ILE A 157 4.97 -16.50 12.01
C ILE A 157 5.51 -17.23 10.77
N ASP A 158 4.87 -18.32 10.36
CA ASP A 158 5.30 -19.09 9.18
C ASP A 158 5.26 -18.24 7.90
N GLN A 159 4.21 -17.47 7.69
CA GLN A 159 4.12 -16.55 6.56
C GLN A 159 5.21 -15.48 6.62
N TYR A 160 5.50 -14.94 7.81
CA TYR A 160 6.56 -13.96 7.95
C TYR A 160 7.93 -14.51 7.54
N LEU A 161 8.27 -15.70 8.00
CA LEU A 161 9.57 -16.32 7.73
C LEU A 161 9.69 -16.80 6.28
N SER A 162 8.63 -17.39 5.73
CA SER A 162 8.64 -17.98 4.39
C SER A 162 8.45 -16.97 3.26
N THR A 163 7.73 -15.89 3.50
CA THR A 163 7.30 -14.96 2.44
C THR A 163 7.67 -13.51 2.76
N VAL A 164 7.15 -12.96 3.87
CA VAL A 164 7.21 -11.51 4.13
C VAL A 164 8.63 -11.02 4.30
N LYS A 165 9.47 -11.72 5.08
CA LYS A 165 10.86 -11.35 5.30
C LYS A 165 11.70 -11.43 4.02
N PRO A 166 11.68 -12.54 3.25
CA PRO A 166 12.39 -12.61 1.96
C PRO A 166 11.94 -11.54 0.97
N MET A 167 10.65 -11.27 0.86
CA MET A 167 10.13 -10.23 -0.04
C MET A 167 10.54 -8.83 0.41
N HIS A 168 10.56 -8.58 1.71
CA HIS A 168 11.05 -7.32 2.25
C HIS A 168 12.52 -7.09 1.86
N GLU A 169 13.37 -8.07 2.07
CA GLU A 169 14.81 -7.98 1.75
C GLU A 169 15.06 -7.83 0.24
N GLN A 170 14.25 -8.49 -0.58
CA GLN A 170 14.44 -8.51 -2.04
C GLN A 170 13.83 -7.29 -2.75
N PHE A 171 12.65 -6.83 -2.35
CA PHE A 171 11.88 -5.84 -3.10
C PHE A 171 11.58 -4.56 -2.33
N ILE A 172 11.31 -4.63 -1.01
CA ILE A 172 10.86 -3.47 -0.24
C ILE A 172 12.05 -2.63 0.24
N GLU A 173 12.99 -3.25 0.95
CA GLU A 173 14.18 -2.55 1.46
C GLU A 173 15.00 -1.86 0.36
N PRO A 174 15.21 -2.44 -0.82
CA PRO A 174 15.92 -1.76 -1.90
C PRO A 174 15.26 -0.47 -2.40
N THR A 175 13.93 -0.29 -2.21
CA THR A 175 13.25 0.95 -2.64
C THR A 175 13.63 2.16 -1.79
N LYS A 176 14.22 1.95 -0.64
CA LYS A 176 14.75 3.00 0.25
C LYS A 176 15.73 3.94 -0.47
N LYS A 177 16.45 3.44 -1.47
CA LYS A 177 17.35 4.25 -2.32
C LYS A 177 16.64 5.36 -3.11
N HIS A 178 15.31 5.25 -3.32
CA HIS A 178 14.51 6.23 -4.04
C HIS A 178 13.91 7.29 -3.09
N ALA A 179 14.00 7.09 -1.78
CA ALA A 179 13.42 8.00 -0.81
C ALA A 179 14.19 9.31 -0.70
N ASP A 180 13.45 10.41 -0.64
CA ASP A 180 13.98 11.74 -0.35
C ASP A 180 14.21 11.91 1.16
N LEU A 181 13.39 11.23 1.99
CA LEU A 181 13.48 11.20 3.46
C LEU A 181 13.27 9.77 4.00
N ILE A 182 14.01 9.45 5.07
CA ILE A 182 13.92 8.20 5.82
C ILE A 182 13.58 8.50 7.27
#